data_5d710ef69f5d0df685c3d3a367dcd869
#
_entry.id   5d710ef69f5d0df685c3d3a367dcd869
#
_cell.length_a   1.000
_cell.length_b   1.000
_cell.length_c   1.000
_cell.angle_alpha   90.00
_cell.angle_beta   90.00
_cell.angle_gamma   90.00
#
_symmetry.space_group_name_H-M   'P 1'
#
loop_
_entity.id
_entity.type
_entity.pdbx_description
1 polymer ?
#
loop_
_entity_poly.entity_id
_entity_poly.type
_entity_poly.pdbx_seq_one_letter_code
_entity_poly.pdbx_strand_id
1 'polypeptide(L)'
;LQNYNAQLYDFINENENFSIDTLQHYVTTHMIPNLRVTLITAEGEVLYDNTQKDISLFKNHSFRKEVQDALMYGSGYSISRYSESLNGEEFFYSAHYYPSQQLIIRSALPYNVSLSEHLRADSGFVWFTIIISLILMTLFYRFTHKLGTSITQLQQFALKADRNEPIDLDILETFPKNELGEISQHIIKIY
;
A
#
# COMPACT_ATOMS: atom_id res chain seq x y z
N LEU A 1 6.42 4.18 12.69
CA LEU A 1 6.60 4.63 14.06
C LEU A 1 7.71 3.89 14.79
N GLN A 2 7.82 2.56 14.68
CA GLN A 2 8.89 1.80 15.34
C GLN A 2 10.29 2.26 14.93
N ASN A 3 10.53 2.47 13.64
CA ASN A 3 11.82 2.98 13.15
C ASN A 3 12.14 4.38 13.71
N TYR A 4 11.11 5.23 13.81
CA TYR A 4 11.30 6.55 14.42
C TYR A 4 11.65 6.44 15.90
N ASN A 5 10.98 5.55 16.65
CA ASN A 5 11.29 5.32 18.05
C ASN A 5 12.74 4.80 18.24
N ALA A 6 13.21 3.92 17.35
CA ALA A 6 14.58 3.44 17.37
C ALA A 6 15.61 4.55 17.10
N GLN A 7 15.40 5.36 16.07
CA GLN A 7 16.27 6.51 15.75
C GLN A 7 16.33 7.54 16.88
N LEU A 8 15.17 7.80 17.53
CA LEU A 8 15.14 8.70 18.66
C LEU A 8 15.88 8.12 19.86
N TYR A 9 15.79 6.81 20.10
CA TYR A 9 16.54 6.14 21.13
C TYR A 9 18.06 6.21 20.88
N ASP A 10 18.49 5.95 19.65
CA ASP A 10 19.90 6.05 19.26
C ASP A 10 20.44 7.47 19.54
N PHE A 11 19.67 8.50 19.18
CA PHE A 11 20.01 9.89 19.49
C PHE A 11 20.12 10.14 21.00
N ILE A 12 19.19 9.63 21.82
CA ILE A 12 19.21 9.78 23.28
C ILE A 12 20.42 9.04 23.87
N ASN A 13 20.73 7.85 23.39
CA ASN A 13 21.81 7.02 23.88
C ASN A 13 23.20 7.57 23.53
N GLU A 14 23.35 8.19 22.36
CA GLU A 14 24.61 8.85 21.95
C GLU A 14 24.87 10.15 22.70
N ASN A 15 23.83 10.77 23.26
CA ASN A 15 23.94 12.05 23.99
C ASN A 15 23.59 11.87 25.47
N GLU A 16 24.50 11.24 26.26
CA GLU A 16 24.29 10.91 27.68
C GLU A 16 23.80 12.07 28.58
N ASN A 17 24.07 13.32 28.19
CA ASN A 17 23.65 14.54 28.89
C ASN A 17 22.70 15.41 28.06
N PHE A 18 21.78 14.81 27.33
CA PHE A 18 20.85 15.60 26.54
C PHE A 18 19.88 16.44 27.42
N SER A 19 19.72 17.68 27.05
CA SER A 19 18.69 18.55 27.65
C SER A 19 17.34 18.36 26.96
N ILE A 20 16.26 18.75 27.63
CA ILE A 20 14.91 18.78 27.03
C ILE A 20 14.90 19.64 25.75
N ASP A 21 15.67 20.74 25.73
CA ASP A 21 15.77 21.63 24.57
C ASP A 21 16.46 20.93 23.38
N THR A 22 17.50 20.15 23.63
CA THR A 22 18.19 19.36 22.60
C THR A 22 17.28 18.30 22.01
N LEU A 23 16.52 17.62 22.87
CA LEU A 23 15.52 16.64 22.47
C LEU A 23 14.39 17.30 21.62
N GLN A 24 13.89 18.44 22.08
CA GLN A 24 12.86 19.21 21.35
C GLN A 24 13.40 19.64 19.97
N HIS A 25 14.64 20.07 19.89
CA HIS A 25 15.28 20.46 18.61
C HIS A 25 15.38 19.25 17.68
N TYR A 26 15.84 18.10 18.17
CA TYR A 26 15.91 16.86 17.39
C TYR A 26 14.54 16.45 16.87
N VAL A 27 13.54 16.36 17.75
CA VAL A 27 12.16 15.99 17.38
C VAL A 27 11.59 16.94 16.35
N THR A 28 11.82 18.26 16.50
CA THR A 28 11.32 19.26 15.55
C THR A 28 12.00 19.17 14.18
N THR A 29 13.31 18.88 14.16
CA THR A 29 14.09 18.79 12.91
C THR A 29 13.77 17.50 12.12
N HIS A 30 13.50 16.40 12.82
CA HIS A 30 13.20 15.09 12.21
C HIS A 30 11.70 14.75 12.29
N MET A 31 10.84 15.75 12.37
CA MET A 31 9.41 15.57 12.61
C MET A 31 8.69 15.03 11.37
N ILE A 32 7.97 13.93 11.57
CA ILE A 32 6.93 13.50 10.64
C ILE A 32 5.69 14.39 10.88
N PRO A 33 5.00 14.87 9.84
CA PRO A 33 3.80 15.70 10.03
C PRO A 33 2.80 15.06 10.99
N ASN A 34 2.29 15.83 11.94
CA ASN A 34 1.33 15.41 12.97
C ASN A 34 1.82 14.30 13.91
N LEU A 35 3.13 14.01 13.93
CA LEU A 35 3.69 13.02 14.85
C LEU A 35 3.71 13.60 16.28
N ARG A 36 3.12 12.86 17.21
CA ARG A 36 3.27 13.09 18.64
C ARG A 36 4.30 12.12 19.21
N VAL A 37 5.20 12.64 20.02
CA VAL A 37 6.25 11.87 20.67
C VAL A 37 6.16 12.09 22.17
N THR A 38 6.14 11.02 22.94
CA THR A 38 6.07 11.05 24.41
C THR A 38 7.16 10.13 24.98
N LEU A 39 7.98 10.61 25.89
CA LEU A 39 8.91 9.81 26.69
C LEU A 39 8.25 9.48 28.04
N ILE A 40 8.32 8.22 28.44
CA ILE A 40 7.63 7.68 29.59
C ILE A 40 8.61 6.80 30.38
N THR A 41 8.59 6.89 31.72
CA THR A 41 9.37 5.95 32.57
C THR A 41 8.72 4.56 32.58
N ALA A 42 9.45 3.57 33.10
CA ALA A 42 8.90 2.22 33.32
C ALA A 42 7.69 2.23 34.27
N GLU A 43 7.60 3.20 35.18
CA GLU A 43 6.49 3.39 36.11
C GLU A 43 5.28 4.11 35.49
N GLY A 44 5.43 4.57 34.23
CA GLY A 44 4.38 5.23 33.47
C GLY A 44 4.32 6.75 33.64
N GLU A 45 5.32 7.38 34.25
CA GLU A 45 5.41 8.83 34.37
C GLU A 45 5.86 9.45 33.04
N VAL A 46 5.23 10.55 32.64
CA VAL A 46 5.61 11.28 31.41
C VAL A 46 6.76 12.21 31.72
N LEU A 47 7.87 12.03 31.00
CA LEU A 47 9.08 12.87 31.09
C LEU A 47 9.08 13.99 30.05
N TYR A 48 8.49 13.74 28.89
CA TYR A 48 8.48 14.66 27.77
C TYR A 48 7.29 14.38 26.84
N ASP A 49 6.74 15.43 26.26
CA ASP A 49 5.75 15.35 25.18
C ASP A 49 5.93 16.57 24.24
N ASN A 50 6.05 16.34 22.92
CA ASN A 50 6.30 17.41 21.97
C ASN A 50 5.09 18.30 21.71
N THR A 51 3.87 17.87 22.08
CA THR A 51 2.64 18.63 21.87
C THR A 51 2.18 19.39 23.10
N GLN A 52 2.52 18.91 24.32
CA GLN A 52 2.12 19.48 25.58
C GLN A 52 3.33 19.80 26.44
N LYS A 53 3.60 21.07 26.66
CA LYS A 53 4.76 21.53 27.46
C LYS A 53 4.59 21.27 28.97
N ASP A 54 3.37 21.38 29.48
CA ASP A 54 3.09 21.13 30.88
C ASP A 54 2.81 19.63 31.10
N ILE A 55 3.88 18.91 31.49
CA ILE A 55 3.83 17.46 31.74
C ILE A 55 3.02 17.11 32.98
N SER A 56 2.79 18.06 33.91
CA SER A 56 2.00 17.81 35.14
C SER A 56 0.52 17.52 34.87
N LEU A 57 0.04 17.89 33.68
CA LEU A 57 -1.33 17.63 33.25
C LEU A 57 -1.57 16.18 32.81
N PHE A 58 -0.49 15.40 32.60
CA PHE A 58 -0.65 14.02 32.21
C PHE A 58 -0.95 13.12 33.41
N LYS A 59 -1.94 12.26 33.24
CA LYS A 59 -2.13 11.11 34.13
C LYS A 59 -1.04 10.08 33.89
N ASN A 60 -0.77 9.24 34.87
CA ASN A 60 0.15 8.12 34.69
C ASN A 60 -0.28 7.22 33.54
N HIS A 61 0.68 6.80 32.72
CA HIS A 61 0.46 6.05 31.50
C HIS A 61 0.68 4.53 31.64
N SER A 62 1.01 4.04 32.85
CA SER A 62 1.25 2.61 33.12
C SER A 62 0.09 1.69 32.71
N PHE A 63 -1.15 2.20 32.73
CA PHE A 63 -2.35 1.44 32.35
C PHE A 63 -2.67 1.47 30.86
N ARG A 64 -1.85 2.13 30.05
CA ARG A 64 -2.05 2.19 28.60
C ARG A 64 -1.62 0.89 27.97
N LYS A 65 -2.47 0.31 27.12
CA LYS A 65 -2.21 -0.99 26.49
C LYS A 65 -0.85 -1.03 25.79
N GLU A 66 -0.56 -0.04 24.96
CA GLU A 66 0.71 0.06 24.23
C GLU A 66 1.93 0.14 25.16
N VAL A 67 1.78 0.72 26.35
CA VAL A 67 2.84 0.83 27.35
C VAL A 67 3.02 -0.51 28.09
N GLN A 68 1.93 -1.18 28.46
CA GLN A 68 1.97 -2.50 29.09
C GLN A 68 2.58 -3.55 28.16
N ASP A 69 2.13 -3.56 26.88
CA ASP A 69 2.66 -4.47 25.88
C ASP A 69 4.15 -4.20 25.63
N ALA A 70 4.57 -2.92 25.62
CA ALA A 70 5.99 -2.56 25.46
C ALA A 70 6.84 -3.06 26.64
N LEU A 71 6.36 -2.90 27.88
CA LEU A 71 7.06 -3.40 29.07
C LEU A 71 7.16 -4.93 29.10
N MET A 72 6.14 -5.64 28.61
CA MET A 72 6.06 -7.09 28.66
C MET A 72 6.80 -7.77 27.49
N TYR A 73 6.73 -7.18 26.29
CA TYR A 73 7.21 -7.79 25.03
C TYR A 73 8.29 -6.97 24.31
N GLY A 74 8.72 -5.84 24.91
CA GLY A 74 9.68 -4.89 24.30
C GLY A 74 9.02 -3.87 23.39
N SER A 75 7.87 -4.18 22.78
CA SER A 75 7.11 -3.24 21.94
C SER A 75 5.61 -3.45 22.09
N GLY A 76 4.84 -2.39 21.93
CA GLY A 76 3.39 -2.41 22.01
C GLY A 76 2.74 -1.40 21.06
N TYR A 77 1.48 -1.63 20.73
CA TYR A 77 0.70 -0.72 19.90
C TYR A 77 -0.77 -0.69 20.32
N SER A 78 -1.43 0.43 20.02
CA SER A 78 -2.86 0.59 20.19
C SER A 78 -3.44 1.33 18.99
N ILE A 79 -4.46 0.75 18.38
CA ILE A 79 -5.13 1.31 17.21
C ILE A 79 -6.39 2.01 17.67
N SER A 80 -6.64 3.20 17.12
CA SER A 80 -7.91 3.92 17.28
C SER A 80 -8.33 4.16 18.72
N ARG A 81 -7.49 4.87 19.48
CA ARG A 81 -7.85 5.33 20.83
C ARG A 81 -8.00 6.84 20.87
N TYR A 82 -9.09 7.29 21.49
CA TYR A 82 -9.32 8.71 21.73
C TYR A 82 -8.25 9.30 22.64
N SER A 83 -7.68 10.42 22.23
CA SER A 83 -6.73 11.18 23.06
C SER A 83 -7.48 12.09 24.00
N GLU A 84 -7.35 11.88 25.32
CA GLU A 84 -7.93 12.76 26.34
C GLU A 84 -7.34 14.19 26.29
N SER A 85 -6.11 14.35 25.83
CA SER A 85 -5.38 15.62 25.79
C SER A 85 -5.49 16.37 24.46
N LEU A 86 -6.07 15.76 23.40
CA LEU A 86 -6.21 16.34 22.07
C LEU A 86 -7.65 16.24 21.56
N ASN A 87 -8.57 16.94 22.22
CA ASN A 87 -9.97 17.15 21.80
C ASN A 87 -10.75 15.88 21.38
N GLY A 88 -10.35 14.68 21.84
CA GLY A 88 -11.02 13.44 21.51
C GLY A 88 -10.71 12.88 20.10
N GLU A 89 -9.64 13.32 19.46
CA GLU A 89 -9.19 12.72 18.19
C GLU A 89 -8.65 11.30 18.40
N GLU A 90 -8.88 10.43 17.42
CA GLU A 90 -8.36 9.07 17.42
C GLU A 90 -6.91 9.04 16.93
N PHE A 91 -6.09 8.29 17.67
CA PHE A 91 -4.67 8.13 17.36
C PHE A 91 -4.27 6.65 17.28
N PHE A 92 -3.34 6.35 16.41
CA PHE A 92 -2.55 5.13 16.42
C PHE A 92 -1.30 5.36 17.25
N TYR A 93 -1.09 4.52 18.28
CA TYR A 93 0.04 4.57 19.20
C TYR A 93 0.99 3.40 18.95
N SER A 94 2.29 3.68 18.99
CA SER A 94 3.35 2.68 19.01
C SER A 94 4.32 3.01 20.14
N ALA A 95 4.61 2.06 21.01
CA ALA A 95 5.53 2.20 22.13
C ALA A 95 6.65 1.16 22.03
N HIS A 96 7.84 1.53 22.43
CA HIS A 96 9.00 0.64 22.56
C HIS A 96 9.70 0.88 23.89
N TYR A 97 9.99 -0.20 24.61
CA TYR A 97 10.68 -0.17 25.89
C TYR A 97 12.16 -0.45 25.74
N TYR A 98 13.00 0.40 26.34
CA TYR A 98 14.46 0.32 26.34
C TYR A 98 14.94 0.06 27.76
N PRO A 99 15.24 -1.22 28.12
CA PRO A 99 15.57 -1.62 29.48
C PRO A 99 16.82 -0.94 30.07
N SER A 100 17.82 -0.62 29.23
CA SER A 100 19.07 0.00 29.65
C SER A 100 18.88 1.36 30.33
N GLN A 101 17.88 2.11 29.93
CA GLN A 101 17.53 3.44 30.45
C GLN A 101 16.19 3.46 31.20
N GLN A 102 15.50 2.31 31.29
CA GLN A 102 14.15 2.18 31.84
C GLN A 102 13.18 3.16 31.19
N LEU A 103 13.36 3.38 29.90
CA LEU A 103 12.66 4.40 29.13
C LEU A 103 11.72 3.76 28.11
N ILE A 104 10.51 4.30 28.00
CA ILE A 104 9.55 3.97 26.95
C ILE A 104 9.44 5.16 26.00
N ILE A 105 9.70 4.95 24.74
CA ILE A 105 9.46 5.93 23.67
C ILE A 105 8.15 5.56 23.03
N ARG A 106 7.18 6.48 23.11
CA ARG A 106 5.87 6.32 22.51
C ARG A 106 5.67 7.37 21.42
N SER A 107 5.39 6.93 20.21
CA SER A 107 4.99 7.77 19.10
C SER A 107 3.52 7.55 18.75
N ALA A 108 2.85 8.61 18.29
CA ALA A 108 1.46 8.54 17.89
C ALA A 108 1.19 9.38 16.64
N LEU A 109 0.32 8.87 15.76
CA LEU A 109 -0.19 9.60 14.60
C LEU A 109 -1.72 9.62 14.64
N PRO A 110 -2.37 10.72 14.22
CA PRO A 110 -3.81 10.77 14.07
C PRO A 110 -4.28 9.66 13.12
N TYR A 111 -5.24 8.86 13.57
CA TYR A 111 -5.71 7.71 12.81
C TYR A 111 -6.32 8.10 11.45
N ASN A 112 -7.05 9.21 11.41
CA ASN A 112 -7.73 9.67 10.20
C ASN A 112 -6.79 10.25 9.13
N VAL A 113 -5.66 10.81 9.53
CA VAL A 113 -4.71 11.44 8.59
C VAL A 113 -3.87 10.38 7.89
N SER A 114 -3.34 9.41 8.65
CA SER A 114 -2.48 8.36 8.08
C SER A 114 -3.24 7.40 7.15
N LEU A 115 -4.48 7.06 7.50
CA LEU A 115 -5.27 6.14 6.69
C LEU A 115 -5.82 6.82 5.43
N SER A 116 -6.29 8.06 5.52
CA SER A 116 -6.84 8.79 4.37
C SER A 116 -5.75 9.24 3.37
N GLU A 117 -4.54 9.54 3.82
CA GLU A 117 -3.42 9.88 2.92
C GLU A 117 -2.80 8.66 2.25
N HIS A 118 -2.74 7.51 2.92
CA HIS A 118 -2.28 6.26 2.31
C HIS A 118 -3.37 5.52 1.53
N LEU A 119 -4.65 5.72 1.85
CA LEU A 119 -5.79 5.25 1.07
C LEU A 119 -6.23 6.25 -0.02
N ARG A 120 -5.67 7.43 -0.08
CA ARG A 120 -5.55 8.18 -1.33
C ARG A 120 -4.54 7.47 -2.23
N ALA A 121 -4.78 6.19 -2.48
CA ALA A 121 -4.30 5.56 -3.69
C ALA A 121 -4.62 6.55 -4.80
N ASP A 122 -3.58 7.07 -5.41
CA ASP A 122 -3.63 8.10 -6.41
C ASP A 122 -4.81 7.79 -7.32
N SER A 123 -5.89 8.57 -7.25
CA SER A 123 -7.10 8.31 -8.03
C SER A 123 -6.73 8.22 -9.51
N GLY A 124 -5.62 8.86 -9.92
CA GLY A 124 -4.98 8.72 -11.20
C GLY A 124 -4.52 7.29 -11.49
N PHE A 125 -3.91 6.58 -10.52
CA PHE A 125 -3.47 5.20 -10.71
C PHE A 125 -4.65 4.24 -10.91
N VAL A 126 -5.74 4.43 -10.17
CA VAL A 126 -6.97 3.63 -10.33
C VAL A 126 -7.58 3.86 -11.71
N TRP A 127 -7.73 5.12 -12.13
CA TRP A 127 -8.23 5.45 -13.46
C TRP A 127 -7.32 4.94 -14.58
N PHE A 128 -6.01 5.06 -14.42
CA PHE A 128 -5.03 4.54 -15.36
C PHE A 128 -5.16 3.01 -15.54
N THR A 129 -5.30 2.28 -14.43
CA THR A 129 -5.48 0.82 -14.46
C THR A 129 -6.78 0.42 -15.17
N ILE A 130 -7.90 1.14 -14.91
CA ILE A 130 -9.19 0.91 -15.57
C ILE A 130 -9.08 1.16 -17.07
N ILE A 131 -8.46 2.27 -17.51
CA ILE A 131 -8.29 2.61 -18.92
C ILE A 131 -7.46 1.56 -19.65
N ILE A 132 -6.31 1.16 -19.08
CA ILE A 132 -5.47 0.10 -19.67
C ILE A 132 -6.24 -1.22 -19.76
N SER A 133 -6.99 -1.60 -18.72
CA SER A 133 -7.79 -2.82 -18.72
C SER A 133 -8.83 -2.82 -19.83
N LEU A 134 -9.52 -1.70 -20.06
CA LEU A 134 -10.49 -1.55 -21.15
C LEU A 134 -9.84 -1.62 -22.54
N ILE A 135 -8.66 -1.01 -22.71
CA ILE A 135 -7.91 -1.09 -23.96
C ILE A 135 -7.50 -2.54 -24.25
N LEU A 136 -6.92 -3.23 -23.26
CA LEU A 136 -6.52 -4.64 -23.41
C LEU A 136 -7.72 -5.55 -23.68
N MET A 137 -8.84 -5.34 -23.00
CA MET A 137 -10.08 -6.10 -23.23
C MET A 137 -10.59 -5.90 -24.65
N THR A 138 -10.57 -4.67 -25.16
CA THR A 138 -10.99 -4.34 -26.53
C THR A 138 -10.08 -4.98 -27.57
N LEU A 139 -8.75 -4.92 -27.36
CA LEU A 139 -7.77 -5.56 -28.24
C LEU A 139 -7.94 -7.08 -28.23
N PHE A 140 -8.10 -7.68 -27.06
CA PHE A 140 -8.32 -9.12 -26.92
C PHE A 140 -9.60 -9.57 -27.61
N TYR A 141 -10.71 -8.83 -27.44
CA TYR A 141 -11.96 -9.11 -28.12
C TYR A 141 -11.81 -9.08 -29.65
N ARG A 142 -11.17 -8.02 -30.19
CA ARG A 142 -10.94 -7.90 -31.63
C ARG A 142 -10.04 -9.03 -32.17
N PHE A 143 -9.01 -9.40 -31.42
CA PHE A 143 -8.12 -10.49 -31.78
C PHE A 143 -8.85 -11.84 -31.79
N THR A 144 -9.59 -12.15 -30.74
CA THR A 144 -10.35 -13.40 -30.62
C THR A 144 -11.44 -13.51 -31.69
N HIS A 145 -12.16 -12.43 -31.96
CA HIS A 145 -13.18 -12.40 -33.02
C HIS A 145 -12.55 -12.65 -34.41
N LYS A 146 -11.39 -12.03 -34.69
CA LYS A 146 -10.68 -12.20 -35.95
C LYS A 146 -10.17 -13.64 -36.14
N LEU A 147 -9.67 -14.26 -35.08
CA LEU A 147 -9.27 -15.68 -35.11
C LEU A 147 -10.44 -16.61 -35.33
N GLY A 148 -11.55 -16.38 -34.62
CA GLY A 148 -12.75 -17.21 -34.72
C GLY A 148 -13.33 -17.25 -36.13
N THR A 149 -13.40 -16.11 -36.82
CA THR A 149 -13.88 -16.06 -38.23
C THR A 149 -12.96 -16.84 -39.18
N SER A 150 -11.64 -16.74 -39.03
CA SER A 150 -10.69 -17.47 -39.87
C SER A 150 -10.79 -18.99 -39.69
N ILE A 151 -10.93 -19.46 -38.46
CA ILE A 151 -11.09 -20.89 -38.15
C ILE A 151 -12.42 -21.44 -38.72
N THR A 152 -13.50 -20.70 -38.56
CA THR A 152 -14.83 -21.11 -39.11
C THR A 152 -14.83 -21.22 -40.62
N GLN A 153 -14.15 -20.27 -41.31
CA GLN A 153 -14.02 -20.30 -42.77
C GLN A 153 -13.19 -21.50 -43.23
N LEU A 154 -12.07 -21.81 -42.55
CA LEU A 154 -11.27 -22.99 -42.86
C LEU A 154 -12.01 -24.30 -42.64
N GLN A 155 -12.81 -24.38 -41.57
CA GLN A 155 -13.63 -25.53 -41.27
C GLN A 155 -14.71 -25.75 -42.36
N GLN A 156 -15.38 -24.68 -42.80
CA GLN A 156 -16.37 -24.76 -43.90
C GLN A 156 -15.74 -25.21 -45.21
N PHE A 157 -14.51 -24.69 -45.53
CA PHE A 157 -13.76 -25.13 -46.67
C PHE A 157 -13.44 -26.64 -46.60
N ALA A 158 -12.88 -27.10 -45.46
CA ALA A 158 -12.56 -28.52 -45.28
C ALA A 158 -13.81 -29.43 -45.44
N LEU A 159 -14.96 -29.02 -44.95
CA LEU A 159 -16.22 -29.75 -45.06
C LEU A 159 -16.72 -29.81 -46.55
N LYS A 160 -16.58 -28.73 -47.30
CA LYS A 160 -16.94 -28.70 -48.72
C LYS A 160 -15.98 -29.55 -49.58
N ALA A 161 -14.68 -29.51 -49.27
CA ALA A 161 -13.69 -30.35 -49.94
C ALA A 161 -13.93 -31.85 -49.70
N ASP A 162 -14.31 -32.26 -48.48
CA ASP A 162 -14.64 -33.65 -48.14
C ASP A 162 -15.89 -34.15 -48.85
N ARG A 163 -16.82 -33.25 -49.19
CA ARG A 163 -18.09 -33.59 -49.87
C ARG A 163 -17.99 -33.50 -51.43
N ASN A 164 -16.81 -33.20 -51.99
CA ASN A 164 -16.62 -32.94 -53.42
C ASN A 164 -17.58 -31.86 -53.97
N GLU A 165 -17.94 -30.89 -53.16
CA GLU A 165 -18.78 -29.76 -53.57
C GLU A 165 -17.89 -28.72 -54.33
N PRO A 166 -18.47 -27.98 -55.34
CA PRO A 166 -17.71 -26.95 -56.02
C PRO A 166 -17.29 -25.86 -55.03
N ILE A 167 -15.98 -25.58 -54.98
CA ILE A 167 -15.39 -24.56 -54.14
C ILE A 167 -15.45 -23.23 -54.89
N ASP A 168 -16.15 -22.27 -54.32
CA ASP A 168 -16.25 -20.93 -54.85
C ASP A 168 -14.94 -20.17 -54.57
N LEU A 169 -14.25 -19.78 -55.65
CA LEU A 169 -12.95 -19.11 -55.57
C LEU A 169 -13.04 -17.70 -54.93
N ASP A 170 -14.25 -17.12 -54.87
CA ASP A 170 -14.52 -15.85 -54.20
C ASP A 170 -14.24 -15.95 -52.67
N ILE A 171 -14.26 -17.15 -52.11
CA ILE A 171 -13.92 -17.40 -50.70
C ILE A 171 -12.45 -17.03 -50.40
N LEU A 172 -11.55 -17.10 -51.40
CA LEU A 172 -10.14 -16.74 -51.24
C LEU A 172 -9.93 -15.25 -50.91
N GLU A 173 -10.82 -14.37 -51.38
CA GLU A 173 -10.73 -12.92 -51.12
C GLU A 173 -11.25 -12.55 -49.73
N THR A 174 -12.04 -13.43 -49.10
CA THR A 174 -12.65 -13.17 -47.79
C THR A 174 -11.72 -13.53 -46.62
N PHE A 175 -10.61 -14.22 -46.85
CA PHE A 175 -9.66 -14.55 -45.80
C PHE A 175 -8.89 -13.32 -45.30
N PRO A 176 -8.74 -13.17 -44.00
CA PRO A 176 -7.99 -12.05 -43.43
C PRO A 176 -6.54 -12.15 -43.82
N LYS A 177 -5.91 -10.99 -44.16
CA LYS A 177 -4.49 -10.86 -44.50
C LYS A 177 -3.60 -11.04 -43.28
N ASN A 178 -3.51 -12.27 -42.76
CA ASN A 178 -2.64 -12.66 -41.65
C ASN A 178 -2.04 -14.05 -41.96
N GLU A 179 -1.12 -14.52 -41.12
CA GLU A 179 -0.44 -15.82 -41.27
C GLU A 179 -1.43 -16.99 -41.43
N LEU A 180 -2.57 -16.98 -40.67
CA LEU A 180 -3.63 -17.97 -40.81
C LEU A 180 -4.34 -17.89 -42.18
N GLY A 181 -4.54 -16.69 -42.72
CA GLY A 181 -5.12 -16.48 -44.02
C GLY A 181 -4.18 -16.94 -45.14
N GLU A 182 -2.86 -16.70 -45.04
CA GLU A 182 -1.86 -17.19 -45.98
C GLU A 182 -1.78 -18.71 -46.00
N ILE A 183 -1.78 -19.35 -44.82
CA ILE A 183 -1.81 -20.82 -44.69
C ILE A 183 -3.08 -21.36 -45.33
N SER A 184 -4.24 -20.75 -45.06
CA SER A 184 -5.52 -21.14 -45.64
C SER A 184 -5.54 -21.05 -47.16
N GLN A 185 -5.01 -19.96 -47.73
CA GLN A 185 -4.89 -19.78 -49.16
C GLN A 185 -3.94 -20.81 -49.81
N HIS A 186 -2.84 -21.15 -49.12
CA HIS A 186 -1.92 -22.19 -49.60
C HIS A 186 -2.58 -23.58 -49.61
N ILE A 187 -3.32 -23.93 -48.59
CA ILE A 187 -4.04 -25.20 -48.54
C ILE A 187 -5.07 -25.30 -49.66
N ILE A 188 -5.80 -24.22 -49.89
CA ILE A 188 -6.83 -24.18 -50.98
C ILE A 188 -6.21 -24.28 -52.38
N LYS A 189 -5.01 -23.75 -52.60
CA LYS A 189 -4.30 -23.82 -53.89
C LYS A 189 -3.74 -25.20 -54.22
N ILE A 190 -3.51 -26.03 -53.22
CA ILE A 190 -2.95 -27.38 -53.37
C ILE A 190 -4.05 -28.43 -53.68
N TYR A 191 -5.29 -28.12 -53.33
CA TYR A 191 -6.46 -29.00 -53.56
C TYR A 191 -7.18 -28.60 -54.84
#